data_298f7da779662cd16db9a554b083333f
#
_entry.id   298f7da779662cd16db9a554b083333f
#
_cell.length_a   1.000
_cell.length_b   1.000
_cell.length_c   1.000
_cell.angle_alpha   90.00
_cell.angle_beta   90.00
_cell.angle_gamma   90.00
#
_symmetry.space_group_name_H-M   'P 1'
#
loop_
_entity.id
_entity.type
_entity.pdbx_description
1 polymer ?
#
loop_
_entity_poly.entity_id
_entity_poly.type
_entity_poly.pdbx_seq_one_letter_code
_entity_poly.pdbx_strand_id
1 'polypeptide(L)'
;MCTRRPEIAARDAIGATLAAARQNRRLSQQAVADGAGIPQAEFSRIENGLGNPTVDTLLKILTTLNLQMTLESSSVSVYNQGK
;
A
#
# COMPACT_ATOMS: atom_id res chain seq x y z
N MET A 1 0.46 25.94 11.63
CA MET A 1 0.76 24.55 11.34
C MET A 1 -0.27 23.96 10.38
N CYS A 2 0.22 23.28 9.38
CA CYS A 2 -0.65 22.72 8.36
C CYS A 2 -1.28 21.42 8.83
N THR A 3 -2.59 21.31 8.70
CA THR A 3 -3.29 20.09 9.09
C THR A 3 -3.63 19.32 7.83
N ARG A 4 -3.22 18.07 7.78
CA ARG A 4 -3.52 17.21 6.65
C ARG A 4 -4.95 16.73 6.72
N ARG A 5 -5.56 16.57 5.57
CA ARG A 5 -6.86 15.93 5.50
C ARG A 5 -6.72 14.47 5.86
N PRO A 6 -7.73 13.86 6.51
CA PRO A 6 -7.64 12.45 6.90
C PRO A 6 -7.37 11.51 5.73
N GLU A 7 -7.96 11.77 4.57
CA GLU A 7 -7.74 10.90 3.42
C GLU A 7 -6.31 10.97 2.91
N ILE A 8 -5.67 12.15 2.99
CA ILE A 8 -4.28 12.28 2.57
C ILE A 8 -3.35 11.55 3.54
N ALA A 9 -3.62 11.69 4.83
CA ALA A 9 -2.83 11.00 5.84
C ALA A 9 -2.96 9.49 5.69
N ALA A 10 -4.17 9.00 5.36
CA ALA A 10 -4.38 7.58 5.17
C ALA A 10 -3.60 7.05 3.97
N ARG A 11 -3.57 7.80 2.88
CA ARG A 11 -2.79 7.40 1.70
C ARG A 11 -1.31 7.33 2.01
N ASP A 12 -0.79 8.33 2.74
CA ASP A 12 0.61 8.33 3.14
C ASP A 12 0.93 7.11 4.01
N ALA A 13 0.07 6.82 4.97
CA ALA A 13 0.28 5.70 5.88
C ALA A 13 0.26 4.37 5.13
N ILE A 14 -0.69 4.20 4.23
CA ILE A 14 -0.79 2.97 3.44
C ILE A 14 0.45 2.84 2.55
N GLY A 15 0.82 3.92 1.86
CA GLY A 15 1.99 3.90 1.00
C GLY A 15 3.26 3.52 1.75
N ALA A 16 3.47 4.11 2.92
CA ALA A 16 4.64 3.82 3.73
C ALA A 16 4.64 2.37 4.19
N THR A 17 3.48 1.85 4.57
CA THR A 17 3.36 0.45 4.98
C THR A 17 3.70 -0.50 3.83
N LEU A 18 3.21 -0.19 2.64
CA LEU A 18 3.50 -1.01 1.47
C LEU A 18 4.98 -0.98 1.13
N ALA A 19 5.59 0.20 1.20
CA ALA A 19 7.02 0.34 0.92
C ALA A 19 7.85 -0.45 1.93
N ALA A 20 7.49 -0.37 3.21
CA ALA A 20 8.21 -1.10 4.24
C ALA A 20 8.07 -2.61 4.05
N ALA A 21 6.88 -3.08 3.75
CA ALA A 21 6.66 -4.50 3.53
C ALA A 21 7.45 -5.00 2.31
N ARG A 22 7.47 -4.19 1.24
CA ARG A 22 8.22 -4.54 0.05
C ARG A 22 9.70 -4.65 0.35
N GLN A 23 10.24 -3.66 1.07
CA GLN A 23 11.65 -3.63 1.40
C GLN A 23 12.04 -4.77 2.33
N ASN A 24 11.17 -5.12 3.27
CA ASN A 24 11.42 -6.23 4.16
C ASN A 24 11.52 -7.55 3.41
N ARG A 25 10.82 -7.66 2.29
CA ARG A 25 10.88 -8.85 1.46
C ARG A 25 11.93 -8.75 0.36
N ARG A 26 12.67 -7.65 0.34
CA ARG A 26 13.74 -7.41 -0.63
C ARG A 26 13.22 -7.47 -2.06
N LEU A 27 12.03 -6.93 -2.27
CA LEU A 27 11.42 -6.90 -3.60
C LEU A 27 11.58 -5.50 -4.19
N SER A 28 11.72 -5.45 -5.51
CA SER A 28 11.73 -4.17 -6.21
C SER A 28 10.29 -3.69 -6.43
N GLN A 29 10.15 -2.40 -6.72
CA GLN A 29 8.84 -1.88 -7.10
C GLN A 29 8.30 -2.59 -8.34
N GLN A 30 9.19 -2.88 -9.28
CA GLN A 30 8.79 -3.57 -10.51
C GLN A 30 8.24 -4.96 -10.20
N ALA A 31 8.90 -5.68 -9.29
CA ALA A 31 8.46 -7.03 -8.96
C ALA A 31 7.07 -7.03 -8.36
N VAL A 32 6.79 -6.10 -7.46
CA VAL A 32 5.47 -6.02 -6.84
C VAL A 32 4.43 -5.56 -7.85
N ALA A 33 4.77 -4.58 -8.67
CA ALA A 33 3.85 -4.09 -9.69
C ALA A 33 3.49 -5.21 -10.66
N ASP A 34 4.48 -6.00 -11.08
CA ASP A 34 4.24 -7.12 -11.98
C ASP A 34 3.31 -8.15 -11.32
N GLY A 35 3.55 -8.45 -10.06
CA GLY A 35 2.71 -9.40 -9.33
C GLY A 35 1.29 -8.91 -9.17
N ALA A 36 1.11 -7.60 -9.02
CA ALA A 36 -0.22 -7.00 -8.87
C ALA A 36 -0.88 -6.68 -10.21
N GLY A 37 -0.13 -6.80 -11.31
CA GLY A 37 -0.69 -6.53 -12.63
C GLY A 37 -0.89 -5.05 -12.91
N ILE A 38 -0.05 -4.17 -12.36
CA ILE A 38 -0.14 -2.73 -12.57
C ILE A 38 1.20 -2.20 -13.06
N PRO A 39 1.20 -1.02 -13.70
CA PRO A 39 2.47 -0.40 -14.09
C PRO A 39 3.31 -0.04 -12.88
N GLN A 40 4.62 -0.14 -13.00
CA GLN A 40 5.53 0.20 -11.92
C GLN A 40 5.38 1.66 -11.51
N ALA A 41 5.15 2.56 -12.46
CA ALA A 41 4.95 3.97 -12.15
C ALA A 41 3.74 4.19 -11.27
N GLU A 42 2.68 3.42 -11.50
CA GLU A 42 1.47 3.49 -10.68
C GLU A 42 1.77 3.05 -9.26
N PHE A 43 2.47 1.93 -9.10
CA PHE A 43 2.81 1.43 -7.77
C PHE A 43 3.71 2.43 -7.03
N SER A 44 4.66 3.03 -7.74
CA SER A 44 5.53 4.03 -7.14
C SER A 44 4.73 5.20 -6.58
N ARG A 45 3.72 5.65 -7.32
CA ARG A 45 2.87 6.76 -6.85
C ARG A 45 2.09 6.35 -5.62
N ILE A 46 1.62 5.11 -5.57
CA ILE A 46 0.88 4.63 -4.41
C ILE A 46 1.78 4.61 -3.17
N GLU A 47 3.03 4.15 -3.32
CA GLU A 47 3.96 4.15 -2.20
C GLU A 47 4.23 5.55 -1.68
N ASN A 48 4.18 6.54 -2.54
CA ASN A 48 4.42 7.93 -2.16
C ASN A 48 3.17 8.67 -1.71
N GLY A 49 2.05 7.97 -1.61
CA GLY A 49 0.80 8.59 -1.18
C GLY A 49 0.15 9.46 -2.23
N LEU A 50 0.55 9.33 -3.48
CA LEU A 50 0.08 10.21 -4.55
C LEU A 50 -1.00 9.58 -5.42
N GLY A 51 -1.05 8.27 -5.49
CA GLY A 51 -2.02 7.60 -6.33
C GLY A 51 -3.41 7.58 -5.72
N ASN A 52 -4.35 7.10 -6.50
CA ASN A 52 -5.72 6.94 -6.03
C ASN A 52 -6.19 5.54 -6.44
N PRO A 53 -5.60 4.50 -5.85
CA PRO A 53 -5.90 3.13 -6.26
C PRO A 53 -7.31 2.74 -5.85
N THR A 54 -7.91 1.87 -6.65
CA THR A 54 -9.18 1.28 -6.27
C THR A 54 -8.94 0.23 -5.20
N VAL A 55 -10.02 -0.18 -4.54
CA VAL A 55 -9.94 -1.28 -3.56
C VAL A 55 -9.39 -2.53 -4.23
N ASP A 56 -9.83 -2.80 -5.45
CA ASP A 56 -9.35 -3.97 -6.18
C ASP A 56 -7.83 -3.94 -6.38
N THR A 57 -7.30 -2.78 -6.78
CA THR A 57 -5.86 -2.61 -6.96
C THR A 57 -5.12 -2.81 -5.64
N LEU A 58 -5.64 -2.24 -4.56
CA LEU A 58 -5.02 -2.40 -3.26
C LEU A 58 -4.99 -3.86 -2.83
N LEU A 59 -6.08 -4.59 -3.05
CA LEU A 59 -6.14 -6.00 -2.69
C LEU A 59 -5.11 -6.81 -3.48
N LYS A 60 -4.92 -6.48 -4.74
CA LYS A 60 -3.91 -7.16 -5.56
C LYS A 60 -2.51 -6.93 -5.02
N ILE A 61 -2.21 -5.69 -4.63
CA ILE A 61 -0.91 -5.35 -4.06
C ILE A 61 -0.72 -6.07 -2.72
N LEU A 62 -1.73 -6.04 -1.86
CA LEU A 62 -1.64 -6.69 -0.56
C LEU A 62 -1.43 -8.18 -0.69
N THR A 63 -2.13 -8.81 -1.63
CA THR A 63 -1.95 -10.24 -1.88
C THR A 63 -0.52 -10.52 -2.33
N THR A 64 0.01 -9.69 -3.22
CA THR A 64 1.38 -9.86 -3.72
C THR A 64 2.39 -9.75 -2.58
N LEU A 65 2.14 -8.85 -1.63
CA LEU A 65 3.03 -8.64 -0.48
C LEU A 65 2.69 -9.56 0.69
N ASN A 66 1.68 -10.40 0.53
CA ASN A 66 1.22 -11.30 1.59
C ASN A 66 0.80 -10.52 2.84
N LEU A 67 0.03 -9.47 2.62
CA LEU A 67 -0.49 -8.65 3.69
C LEU A 67 -2.00 -8.78 3.76
N GLN A 68 -2.57 -8.34 4.87
CA GLN A 68 -4.00 -8.34 5.07
C GLN A 68 -4.42 -6.99 5.62
N MET A 69 -5.52 -6.46 5.10
CA MET A 69 -6.05 -5.19 5.55
C MET A 69 -7.20 -5.40 6.51
N THR A 70 -7.15 -4.72 7.64
CA THR A 70 -8.20 -4.77 8.64
C THR A 70 -8.88 -3.41 8.71
N LEU A 71 -10.21 -3.42 8.66
CA LEU A 71 -11.00 -2.20 8.81
C LEU A 71 -11.67 -2.22 10.17
N GLU A 72 -11.43 -1.14 10.92
CA GLU A 72 -12.08 -0.95 12.21
C GLU A 72 -12.95 0.29 12.14
N SER A 73 -13.75 0.49 13.17
CA SER A 73 -14.72 1.58 13.14
C SER A 73 -14.07 2.95 12.94
N SER A 74 -12.83 3.13 13.33
CA SER A 74 -12.19 4.42 13.26
C SER A 74 -10.85 4.40 12.53
N SER A 75 -10.39 3.25 12.03
CA SER A 75 -9.07 3.19 11.42
C SER A 75 -8.95 2.02 10.47
N VAL A 76 -7.90 2.09 9.66
CA VAL A 76 -7.52 1.02 8.75
C VAL A 76 -6.12 0.58 9.13
N SER A 77 -5.93 -0.70 9.31
CA SER A 77 -4.62 -1.26 9.63
C SER A 77 -4.23 -2.29 8.58
N VAL A 78 -2.93 -2.33 8.29
CA VAL A 78 -2.38 -3.32 7.37
C VAL A 78 -1.32 -4.10 8.12
N TYR A 79 -1.37 -5.41 8.06
CA TYR A 79 -0.43 -6.23 8.79
C TYR A 79 -0.05 -7.47 8.00
N ASN A 80 1.05 -8.08 8.44
CA ASN A 80 1.55 -9.28 7.80
C ASN A 80 0.62 -10.45 8.07
N GLN A 81 0.39 -11.21 7.03
CA GLN A 81 -0.56 -12.31 7.07
C GLN A 81 0.12 -13.58 7.48
N GLY A 82 0.36 -13.77 8.67
CA GLY A 82 0.85 -15.02 9.12
C GLY A 82 2.34 -15.17 8.96
N LYS A 83 3.02 -14.87 9.85
CA LYS A 83 4.44 -15.01 9.98
C LYS A 83 5.22 -14.45 8.83
#